data_925bb4bca7bb91b8b6951ba8cfec0548
#
_entry.id   925bb4bca7bb91b8b6951ba8cfec0548
#
_cell.length_a   1.000
_cell.length_b   1.000
_cell.length_c   1.000
_cell.angle_alpha   90.00
_cell.angle_beta   90.00
_cell.angle_gamma   90.00
#
_symmetry.space_group_name_H-M   'P 1'
#
loop_
_entity.id
_entity.type
_entity.pdbx_description
1 polymer ?
#
loop_
_entity_poly.entity_id
_entity_poly.type
_entity_poly.pdbx_seq_one_letter_code
_entity_poly.pdbx_strand_id
1 'polypeptide(L)'
;MAYAAARAVADGVGHYNPLFIYGDSGLGKTHLIYAIAHQIRTTRPSAKIIYIKGDDFINEFIELVRAGRGSEFRAKYRDADLLLVDDVQFVAGKEQVQNEFFHTFNTLYEAGRQIVLTSDRPPSDMHLLDDRLRTRFEWGLLVDVQPPDFETRLAIVKNKAAQWGTVIDDDIARYIAENVTSNVRQLEGTMNKILAYRDLIGREMDADAAHRAVEDFMKKNANLAPTAAMIITETSRYFGIDEEVIKGPSRSREAVNARQAAMYLVRRMTNLSTPDIAASSASATIRPCSTRSTRSKRR
;
A
#
# COMPACT_ATOMS: atom_id res chain seq x y z
N MET A 1 -7.19 -1.64 -14.61
CA MET A 1 -7.27 -3.12 -14.63
C MET A 1 -8.01 -3.67 -13.40
N ALA A 2 -7.68 -3.28 -12.18
CA ALA A 2 -8.28 -3.81 -10.93
C ALA A 2 -9.82 -3.71 -10.86
N TYR A 3 -10.38 -2.55 -11.22
CA TYR A 3 -11.83 -2.37 -11.29
C TYR A 3 -12.52 -3.33 -12.29
N ALA A 4 -11.93 -3.49 -13.47
CA ALA A 4 -12.48 -4.39 -14.49
C ALA A 4 -12.46 -5.86 -14.04
N ALA A 5 -11.38 -6.31 -13.38
CA ALA A 5 -11.26 -7.64 -12.83
C ALA A 5 -12.27 -7.87 -11.69
N ALA A 6 -12.38 -6.91 -10.77
CA ALA A 6 -13.36 -6.96 -9.68
C ALA A 6 -14.80 -7.05 -10.20
N ARG A 7 -15.13 -6.24 -11.21
CA ARG A 7 -16.44 -6.27 -11.86
C ARG A 7 -16.71 -7.60 -12.55
N ALA A 8 -15.75 -8.13 -13.31
CA ALA A 8 -15.90 -9.42 -13.99
C ALA A 8 -16.18 -10.56 -12.98
N VAL A 9 -15.48 -10.58 -11.86
CA VAL A 9 -15.73 -11.55 -10.77
C VAL A 9 -17.11 -11.34 -10.16
N ALA A 10 -17.52 -10.10 -9.92
CA ALA A 10 -18.81 -9.77 -9.34
C ALA A 10 -19.99 -10.17 -10.25
N ASP A 11 -19.82 -10.00 -11.57
CA ASP A 11 -20.81 -10.36 -12.59
C ASP A 11 -20.77 -11.86 -12.94
N GLY A 12 -19.82 -12.63 -12.37
CA GLY A 12 -19.64 -14.05 -12.67
C GLY A 12 -19.11 -14.32 -14.08
N VAL A 13 -18.48 -13.33 -14.69
CA VAL A 13 -17.89 -13.40 -16.02
C VAL A 13 -16.40 -13.69 -15.89
N GLY A 14 -15.93 -14.77 -16.54
CA GLY A 14 -14.53 -15.17 -16.53
C GLY A 14 -14.15 -16.13 -15.40
N HIS A 15 -13.04 -16.85 -15.60
CA HIS A 15 -12.54 -17.87 -14.67
C HIS A 15 -11.39 -17.33 -13.83
N TYR A 16 -11.59 -16.14 -13.22
CA TYR A 16 -10.57 -15.47 -12.39
C TYR A 16 -10.63 -15.98 -10.95
N ASN A 17 -10.19 -17.19 -10.71
CA ASN A 17 -10.20 -17.80 -9.37
C ASN A 17 -8.82 -18.41 -9.04
N PRO A 18 -8.13 -17.93 -7.99
CA PRO A 18 -8.49 -16.76 -7.19
C PRO A 18 -8.32 -15.43 -7.94
N LEU A 19 -9.01 -14.38 -7.51
CA LEU A 19 -8.64 -13.01 -7.81
C LEU A 19 -7.72 -12.51 -6.69
N PHE A 20 -6.48 -12.18 -7.03
CA PHE A 20 -5.50 -11.66 -6.09
C PHE A 20 -5.21 -10.19 -6.39
N ILE A 21 -5.63 -9.29 -5.49
CA ILE A 21 -5.49 -7.84 -5.63
C ILE A 21 -4.37 -7.38 -4.71
N TYR A 22 -3.32 -6.80 -5.25
CA TYR A 22 -2.21 -6.31 -4.44
C TYR A 22 -1.86 -4.85 -4.77
N GLY A 23 -1.06 -4.23 -3.90
CA GLY A 23 -0.60 -2.85 -4.02
C GLY A 23 -0.47 -2.18 -2.67
N ASP A 24 0.11 -1.00 -2.61
CA ASP A 24 0.41 -0.29 -1.39
C ASP A 24 -0.81 -0.05 -0.50
N SER A 25 -0.55 0.21 0.79
CA SER A 25 -1.61 0.51 1.75
C SER A 25 -2.36 1.79 1.38
N GLY A 26 -3.70 1.76 1.52
CA GLY A 26 -4.54 2.93 1.29
C GLY A 26 -4.93 3.19 -0.16
N LEU A 27 -4.68 2.25 -1.09
CA LEU A 27 -5.06 2.38 -2.51
C LEU A 27 -6.49 1.93 -2.83
N GLY A 28 -7.26 1.47 -1.84
CA GLY A 28 -8.66 1.09 -2.03
C GLY A 28 -8.90 -0.40 -2.29
N LYS A 29 -7.95 -1.30 -1.99
CA LYS A 29 -8.11 -2.76 -2.12
C LYS A 29 -9.34 -3.28 -1.36
N THR A 30 -9.50 -2.90 -0.11
CA THR A 30 -10.65 -3.24 0.73
C THR A 30 -11.96 -2.74 0.11
N HIS A 31 -11.98 -1.55 -0.51
CA HIS A 31 -13.13 -1.02 -1.23
C HIS A 31 -13.55 -1.91 -2.41
N LEU A 32 -12.58 -2.42 -3.17
CA LEU A 32 -12.84 -3.35 -4.27
C LEU A 32 -13.46 -4.66 -3.77
N ILE A 33 -12.97 -5.22 -2.67
CA ILE A 33 -13.57 -6.41 -2.05
C ILE A 33 -15.03 -6.15 -1.65
N TYR A 34 -15.31 -5.02 -0.97
CA TYR A 34 -16.67 -4.68 -0.58
C TYR A 34 -17.58 -4.44 -1.79
N ALA A 35 -17.07 -3.84 -2.85
CA ALA A 35 -17.84 -3.66 -4.09
C ALA A 35 -18.22 -5.01 -4.72
N ILE A 36 -17.29 -5.98 -4.76
CA ILE A 36 -17.55 -7.35 -5.22
C ILE A 36 -18.64 -7.99 -4.34
N ALA A 37 -18.50 -7.93 -3.02
CA ALA A 37 -19.46 -8.50 -2.08
C ALA A 37 -20.85 -7.90 -2.25
N HIS A 38 -20.93 -6.57 -2.39
CA HIS A 38 -22.19 -5.85 -2.57
C HIS A 38 -22.90 -6.25 -3.87
N GLN A 39 -22.19 -6.28 -4.98
CA GLN A 39 -22.73 -6.66 -6.27
C GLN A 39 -23.23 -8.10 -6.25
N ILE A 40 -22.45 -9.04 -5.71
CA ILE A 40 -22.85 -10.45 -5.60
C ILE A 40 -24.08 -10.61 -4.68
N ARG A 41 -24.14 -9.87 -3.57
CA ARG A 41 -25.32 -9.90 -2.69
C ARG A 41 -26.59 -9.37 -3.38
N THR A 42 -26.43 -8.36 -4.23
CA THR A 42 -27.55 -7.80 -5.00
C THR A 42 -28.05 -8.77 -6.06
N THR A 43 -27.12 -9.45 -6.77
CA THR A 43 -27.49 -10.37 -7.86
C THR A 43 -27.84 -11.78 -7.37
N ARG A 44 -27.25 -12.21 -6.24
CA ARG A 44 -27.43 -13.53 -5.62
C ARG A 44 -27.64 -13.38 -4.11
N PRO A 45 -28.85 -12.98 -3.64
CA PRO A 45 -29.10 -12.69 -2.23
C PRO A 45 -28.89 -13.88 -1.27
N SER A 46 -29.02 -15.13 -1.78
CA SER A 46 -28.82 -16.36 -1.01
C SER A 46 -27.36 -16.80 -0.92
N ALA A 47 -26.44 -16.14 -1.64
CA ALA A 47 -25.03 -16.51 -1.63
C ALA A 47 -24.41 -16.34 -0.23
N LYS A 48 -23.72 -17.38 0.23
CA LYS A 48 -22.97 -17.35 1.49
C LYS A 48 -21.63 -16.64 1.27
N ILE A 49 -21.61 -15.33 1.57
CA ILE A 49 -20.43 -14.47 1.43
C ILE A 49 -19.73 -14.39 2.78
N ILE A 50 -18.45 -14.75 2.81
CA ILE A 50 -17.60 -14.59 3.98
C ILE A 50 -16.50 -13.58 3.67
N TYR A 51 -16.48 -12.50 4.46
CA TYR A 51 -15.39 -11.53 4.49
C TYR A 51 -14.65 -11.67 5.82
N ILE A 52 -13.33 -11.73 5.74
CA ILE A 52 -12.46 -11.76 6.91
C ILE A 52 -11.12 -11.09 6.59
N LYS A 53 -10.51 -10.47 7.60
CA LYS A 53 -9.11 -10.04 7.53
C LYS A 53 -8.17 -11.19 7.86
N GLY A 54 -6.95 -11.15 7.30
CA GLY A 54 -5.95 -12.19 7.55
C GLY A 54 -5.59 -12.37 9.02
N ASP A 55 -5.50 -11.29 9.80
CA ASP A 55 -5.25 -11.33 11.24
C ASP A 55 -6.45 -11.88 12.03
N ASP A 56 -7.67 -11.52 11.67
CA ASP A 56 -8.88 -12.06 12.28
C ASP A 56 -9.03 -13.57 11.99
N PHE A 57 -8.68 -14.03 10.79
CA PHE A 57 -8.66 -15.44 10.43
C PHE A 57 -7.69 -16.24 11.33
N ILE A 58 -6.52 -15.69 11.62
CA ILE A 58 -5.54 -16.29 12.52
C ILE A 58 -6.10 -16.40 13.93
N ASN A 59 -6.66 -15.31 14.45
CA ASN A 59 -7.17 -15.24 15.81
C ASN A 59 -8.34 -16.22 16.00
N GLU A 60 -9.29 -16.25 15.09
CA GLU A 60 -10.43 -17.16 15.13
C GLU A 60 -9.99 -18.63 15.02
N PHE A 61 -9.02 -18.94 14.16
CA PHE A 61 -8.44 -20.28 14.05
C PHE A 61 -7.83 -20.74 15.38
N ILE A 62 -6.98 -19.91 15.98
CA ILE A 62 -6.30 -20.24 17.24
C ILE A 62 -7.32 -20.45 18.36
N GLU A 63 -8.32 -19.56 18.46
CA GLU A 63 -9.36 -19.64 19.49
C GLU A 63 -10.17 -20.93 19.37
N LEU A 64 -10.69 -21.24 18.18
CA LEU A 64 -11.53 -22.40 17.96
C LEU A 64 -10.75 -23.72 18.07
N VAL A 65 -9.49 -23.76 17.66
CA VAL A 65 -8.65 -24.96 17.84
C VAL A 65 -8.33 -25.21 19.32
N ARG A 66 -8.00 -24.17 20.09
CA ARG A 66 -7.79 -24.27 21.54
C ARG A 66 -9.04 -24.73 22.29
N ALA A 67 -10.20 -24.33 21.83
CA ALA A 67 -11.50 -24.75 22.39
C ALA A 67 -11.94 -26.15 21.90
N GLY A 68 -11.15 -26.85 21.08
CA GLY A 68 -11.53 -28.16 20.51
C GLY A 68 -12.60 -28.07 19.42
N ARG A 69 -12.92 -26.87 18.94
CA ARG A 69 -14.00 -26.54 17.99
C ARG A 69 -13.50 -26.32 16.55
N GLY A 70 -12.39 -26.91 16.19
CA GLY A 70 -11.80 -26.77 14.84
C GLY A 70 -12.72 -27.23 13.70
N SER A 71 -13.69 -28.12 13.97
CA SER A 71 -14.71 -28.51 12.98
C SER A 71 -15.65 -27.36 12.61
N GLU A 72 -15.99 -26.50 13.57
CA GLU A 72 -16.85 -25.33 13.34
C GLU A 72 -16.14 -24.30 12.48
N PHE A 73 -14.85 -24.07 12.73
CA PHE A 73 -14.03 -23.22 11.88
C PHE A 73 -14.06 -23.70 10.43
N ARG A 74 -13.78 -24.98 10.21
CA ARG A 74 -13.78 -25.59 8.87
C ARG A 74 -15.16 -25.51 8.21
N ALA A 75 -16.23 -25.81 8.92
CA ALA A 75 -17.60 -25.72 8.39
C ALA A 75 -17.96 -24.30 7.98
N LYS A 76 -17.54 -23.28 8.78
CA LYS A 76 -17.77 -21.88 8.47
C LYS A 76 -17.17 -21.48 7.13
N TYR A 77 -15.85 -21.71 6.95
CA TYR A 77 -15.11 -21.20 5.80
C TYR A 77 -15.24 -22.05 4.55
N ARG A 78 -15.30 -23.39 4.68
CA ARG A 78 -15.33 -24.31 3.54
C ARG A 78 -16.70 -24.43 2.86
N ASP A 79 -17.75 -23.86 3.48
CA ASP A 79 -19.10 -23.84 2.93
C ASP A 79 -19.46 -22.45 2.33
N ALA A 80 -18.49 -21.58 2.09
CA ALA A 80 -18.71 -20.27 1.47
C ALA A 80 -18.91 -20.39 -0.05
N ASP A 81 -19.83 -19.59 -0.61
CA ASP A 81 -19.95 -19.39 -2.06
C ASP A 81 -18.92 -18.37 -2.56
N LEU A 82 -18.56 -17.42 -1.69
CA LEU A 82 -17.55 -16.40 -1.93
C LEU A 82 -16.73 -16.21 -0.65
N LEU A 83 -15.42 -16.44 -0.73
CA LEU A 83 -14.47 -16.14 0.33
C LEU A 83 -13.66 -14.90 -0.04
N LEU A 84 -13.75 -13.88 0.79
CA LEU A 84 -13.01 -12.63 0.66
C LEU A 84 -12.04 -12.51 1.84
N VAL A 85 -10.74 -12.52 1.57
CA VAL A 85 -9.71 -12.37 2.60
C VAL A 85 -8.93 -11.10 2.36
N ASP A 86 -9.07 -10.15 3.27
CA ASP A 86 -8.35 -8.88 3.22
C ASP A 86 -7.04 -8.98 3.97
N ASP A 87 -5.99 -8.40 3.42
CA ASP A 87 -4.65 -8.39 4.00
C ASP A 87 -4.12 -9.81 4.31
N VAL A 88 -4.16 -10.70 3.31
CA VAL A 88 -3.74 -12.10 3.44
C VAL A 88 -2.25 -12.27 3.80
N GLN A 89 -1.41 -11.25 3.64
CA GLN A 89 0.00 -11.27 4.04
C GLN A 89 0.21 -11.59 5.52
N PHE A 90 -0.77 -11.34 6.39
CA PHE A 90 -0.66 -11.66 7.81
C PHE A 90 -0.60 -13.16 8.09
N VAL A 91 -1.12 -14.00 7.19
CA VAL A 91 -1.05 -15.47 7.30
C VAL A 91 0.39 -15.98 7.15
N ALA A 92 1.27 -15.23 6.46
CA ALA A 92 2.65 -15.62 6.26
C ALA A 92 3.40 -15.80 7.61
N GLY A 93 4.28 -16.79 7.68
CA GLY A 93 5.04 -17.13 8.88
C GLY A 93 4.27 -17.84 10.00
N LYS A 94 3.01 -18.24 9.75
CA LYS A 94 2.14 -18.96 10.71
C LYS A 94 1.85 -20.36 10.18
N GLU A 95 2.77 -21.31 10.33
CA GLU A 95 2.74 -22.62 9.69
C GLU A 95 1.40 -23.35 9.82
N GLN A 96 0.86 -23.47 11.04
CA GLN A 96 -0.42 -24.15 11.28
C GLN A 96 -1.60 -23.45 10.59
N VAL A 97 -1.61 -22.13 10.61
CA VAL A 97 -2.64 -21.31 9.95
C VAL A 97 -2.53 -21.43 8.43
N GLN A 98 -1.31 -21.38 7.89
CA GLN A 98 -1.07 -21.56 6.45
C GLN A 98 -1.55 -22.93 5.98
N ASN A 99 -1.32 -23.98 6.75
CA ASN A 99 -1.81 -25.31 6.43
C ASN A 99 -3.34 -25.39 6.41
N GLU A 100 -4.03 -24.83 7.42
CA GLU A 100 -5.51 -24.79 7.42
C GLU A 100 -6.05 -23.90 6.28
N PHE A 101 -5.40 -22.76 6.00
CA PHE A 101 -5.76 -21.89 4.89
C PHE A 101 -5.63 -22.61 3.55
N PHE A 102 -4.55 -23.37 3.37
CA PHE A 102 -4.32 -24.18 2.16
C PHE A 102 -5.44 -25.20 1.94
N HIS A 103 -5.85 -25.92 2.98
CA HIS A 103 -6.96 -26.88 2.89
C HIS A 103 -8.31 -26.18 2.61
N THR A 104 -8.56 -25.04 3.24
CA THR A 104 -9.77 -24.24 2.99
C THR A 104 -9.80 -23.73 1.56
N PHE A 105 -8.68 -23.19 1.08
CA PHE A 105 -8.53 -22.74 -0.30
C PHE A 105 -8.83 -23.86 -1.30
N ASN A 106 -8.19 -25.03 -1.14
CA ASN A 106 -8.39 -26.16 -2.05
C ASN A 106 -9.85 -26.63 -2.06
N THR A 107 -10.48 -26.76 -0.89
CA THR A 107 -11.89 -27.18 -0.80
C THR A 107 -12.80 -26.23 -1.58
N LEU A 108 -12.61 -24.93 -1.43
CA LEU A 108 -13.42 -23.92 -2.15
C LEU A 108 -13.12 -23.92 -3.65
N TYR A 109 -11.85 -23.99 -4.02
CA TYR A 109 -11.41 -23.96 -5.41
C TYR A 109 -11.95 -25.17 -6.18
N GLU A 110 -11.83 -26.39 -5.62
CA GLU A 110 -12.32 -27.64 -6.22
C GLU A 110 -13.86 -27.66 -6.31
N ALA A 111 -14.54 -27.01 -5.38
CA ALA A 111 -15.99 -26.80 -5.43
C ALA A 111 -16.44 -25.69 -6.40
N GLY A 112 -15.50 -25.05 -7.12
CA GLY A 112 -15.79 -23.94 -8.03
C GLY A 112 -16.28 -22.68 -7.34
N ARG A 113 -15.99 -22.54 -6.02
CA ARG A 113 -16.35 -21.34 -5.24
C ARG A 113 -15.34 -20.23 -5.46
N GLN A 114 -15.83 -19.00 -5.51
CA GLN A 114 -14.97 -17.83 -5.77
C GLN A 114 -14.14 -17.45 -4.55
N ILE A 115 -12.86 -17.21 -4.77
CA ILE A 115 -11.92 -16.71 -3.77
C ILE A 115 -11.37 -15.36 -4.24
N VAL A 116 -11.37 -14.36 -3.37
CA VAL A 116 -10.74 -13.05 -3.61
C VAL A 116 -9.83 -12.73 -2.44
N LEU A 117 -8.58 -12.41 -2.75
CA LEU A 117 -7.55 -12.12 -1.77
C LEU A 117 -7.02 -10.72 -2.00
N THR A 118 -6.72 -9.98 -0.92
CA THR A 118 -5.91 -8.75 -1.03
C THR A 118 -4.62 -8.87 -0.26
N SER A 119 -3.63 -8.10 -0.68
CA SER A 119 -2.34 -8.00 -0.01
C SER A 119 -1.69 -6.63 -0.24
N ASP A 120 -0.72 -6.27 0.60
CA ASP A 120 0.13 -5.09 0.40
C ASP A 120 1.24 -5.33 -0.65
N ARG A 121 1.47 -6.61 -1.03
CA ARG A 121 2.52 -7.03 -1.98
C ARG A 121 2.09 -8.27 -2.76
N PRO A 122 2.73 -8.57 -3.92
CA PRO A 122 2.46 -9.79 -4.68
C PRO A 122 2.91 -11.05 -3.90
N PRO A 123 2.38 -12.25 -4.24
CA PRO A 123 2.76 -13.49 -3.58
C PRO A 123 4.26 -13.80 -3.66
N SER A 124 4.94 -13.44 -4.75
CA SER A 124 6.40 -13.58 -4.92
C SER A 124 7.22 -12.90 -3.83
N ASP A 125 6.71 -11.77 -3.28
CA ASP A 125 7.43 -10.94 -2.32
C ASP A 125 7.08 -11.29 -0.86
N MET A 126 6.26 -12.32 -0.66
CA MET A 126 5.90 -12.84 0.67
C MET A 126 6.90 -13.92 1.12
N HIS A 127 8.05 -13.51 1.67
CA HIS A 127 9.16 -14.42 2.00
C HIS A 127 8.82 -15.56 2.98
N LEU A 128 7.82 -15.39 3.85
CA LEU A 128 7.42 -16.39 4.84
C LEU A 128 6.14 -17.14 4.45
N LEU A 129 5.70 -17.00 3.20
CA LEU A 129 4.57 -17.74 2.66
C LEU A 129 5.02 -19.13 2.19
N ASP A 130 4.27 -20.17 2.57
CA ASP A 130 4.45 -21.54 2.10
C ASP A 130 4.37 -21.59 0.56
N ASP A 131 5.28 -22.29 -0.09
CA ASP A 131 5.35 -22.36 -1.56
C ASP A 131 4.08 -22.93 -2.19
N ARG A 132 3.38 -23.84 -1.49
CA ARG A 132 2.10 -24.39 -1.96
C ARG A 132 1.02 -23.31 -2.00
N LEU A 133 0.97 -22.44 -0.98
CA LEU A 133 0.04 -21.30 -0.96
C LEU A 133 0.43 -20.25 -2.00
N ARG A 134 1.72 -19.95 -2.14
CA ARG A 134 2.21 -19.03 -3.17
C ARG A 134 1.74 -19.46 -4.55
N THR A 135 1.96 -20.72 -4.90
CA THR A 135 1.51 -21.30 -6.17
C THR A 135 0.00 -21.17 -6.35
N ARG A 136 -0.79 -21.42 -5.29
CA ARG A 136 -2.26 -21.27 -5.34
C ARG A 136 -2.71 -19.84 -5.57
N PHE A 137 -2.06 -18.87 -4.92
CA PHE A 137 -2.36 -17.46 -5.10
C PHE A 137 -2.04 -16.96 -6.52
N GLU A 138 -1.00 -17.54 -7.12
CA GLU A 138 -0.56 -17.21 -8.48
C GLU A 138 -1.36 -17.93 -9.59
N TRP A 139 -2.17 -18.94 -9.28
CA TRP A 139 -2.96 -19.68 -10.28
C TRP A 139 -4.03 -18.84 -10.95
N GLY A 140 -4.57 -17.85 -10.27
CA GLY A 140 -5.64 -17.02 -10.74
C GLY A 140 -5.18 -15.75 -11.45
N LEU A 141 -5.94 -14.69 -11.28
CA LEU A 141 -5.61 -13.38 -11.81
C LEU A 141 -4.96 -12.51 -10.73
N LEU A 142 -3.70 -12.13 -10.96
CA LEU A 142 -3.00 -11.15 -10.16
C LEU A 142 -3.25 -9.74 -10.71
N VAL A 143 -3.68 -8.84 -9.85
CA VAL A 143 -4.01 -7.47 -10.24
C VAL A 143 -3.35 -6.48 -9.30
N ASP A 144 -2.54 -5.62 -9.88
CA ASP A 144 -1.89 -4.53 -9.19
C ASP A 144 -2.79 -3.30 -9.12
N VAL A 145 -2.91 -2.71 -7.92
CA VAL A 145 -3.62 -1.46 -7.69
C VAL A 145 -2.61 -0.34 -7.56
N GLN A 146 -2.52 0.46 -8.60
CA GLN A 146 -1.63 1.62 -8.65
C GLN A 146 -2.25 2.86 -8.00
N PRO A 147 -1.44 3.83 -7.55
CA PRO A 147 -1.94 5.13 -7.14
C PRO A 147 -2.88 5.74 -8.19
N PRO A 148 -3.98 6.37 -7.77
CA PRO A 148 -4.94 6.97 -8.68
C PRO A 148 -4.32 8.13 -9.45
N ASP A 149 -4.70 8.26 -10.73
CA ASP A 149 -4.38 9.43 -11.53
C ASP A 149 -5.12 10.69 -11.03
N PHE A 150 -4.78 11.85 -11.58
CA PHE A 150 -5.37 13.11 -11.17
C PHE A 150 -6.90 13.13 -11.29
N GLU A 151 -7.45 12.64 -12.39
CA GLU A 151 -8.89 12.63 -12.65
C GLU A 151 -9.62 11.73 -11.63
N THR A 152 -9.05 10.57 -11.32
CA THR A 152 -9.58 9.68 -10.29
C THR A 152 -9.53 10.32 -8.91
N ARG A 153 -8.43 11.00 -8.55
CA ARG A 153 -8.33 11.73 -7.28
C ARG A 153 -9.37 12.85 -7.18
N LEU A 154 -9.54 13.61 -8.25
CA LEU A 154 -10.55 14.68 -8.33
C LEU A 154 -11.97 14.12 -8.14
N ALA A 155 -12.27 13.00 -8.78
CA ALA A 155 -13.55 12.32 -8.61
C ALA A 155 -13.75 11.82 -7.16
N ILE A 156 -12.72 11.28 -6.51
CA ILE A 156 -12.78 10.86 -5.10
C ILE A 156 -13.08 12.05 -4.19
N VAL A 157 -12.41 13.19 -4.38
CA VAL A 157 -12.64 14.42 -3.60
C VAL A 157 -14.09 14.88 -3.73
N LYS A 158 -14.61 14.98 -4.96
CA LYS A 158 -15.99 15.40 -5.24
C LYS A 158 -17.01 14.42 -4.66
N ASN A 159 -16.81 13.12 -4.84
CA ASN A 159 -17.69 12.09 -4.29
C ASN A 159 -17.70 12.12 -2.75
N LYS A 160 -16.54 12.33 -2.13
CA LYS A 160 -16.45 12.45 -0.67
C LYS A 160 -17.22 13.66 -0.14
N ALA A 161 -17.08 14.81 -0.78
CA ALA A 161 -17.85 15.99 -0.44
C ALA A 161 -19.37 15.76 -0.57
N ALA A 162 -19.80 15.14 -1.67
CA ALA A 162 -21.20 14.79 -1.90
C ALA A 162 -21.76 13.81 -0.84
N GLN A 163 -20.99 12.82 -0.39
CA GLN A 163 -21.39 11.92 0.70
C GLN A 163 -21.64 12.67 2.02
N TRP A 164 -20.98 13.80 2.25
CA TRP A 164 -21.19 14.67 3.40
C TRP A 164 -22.27 15.76 3.17
N GLY A 165 -23.02 15.64 2.06
CA GLY A 165 -24.09 16.58 1.72
C GLY A 165 -23.59 17.97 1.38
N THR A 166 -22.33 18.10 0.94
CA THR A 166 -21.76 19.41 0.60
C THR A 166 -21.24 19.43 -0.84
N VAL A 167 -21.25 20.60 -1.44
CA VAL A 167 -20.61 20.85 -2.72
C VAL A 167 -19.27 21.52 -2.44
N ILE A 168 -18.22 20.99 -3.04
CA ILE A 168 -16.88 21.59 -2.98
C ILE A 168 -16.65 22.39 -4.27
N ASP A 169 -16.06 23.57 -4.12
CA ASP A 169 -15.63 24.38 -5.25
C ASP A 169 -14.62 23.61 -6.12
N ASP A 170 -14.74 23.79 -7.43
CA ASP A 170 -13.89 23.06 -8.40
C ASP A 170 -12.40 23.38 -8.23
N ASP A 171 -12.06 24.64 -7.92
CA ASP A 171 -10.66 25.05 -7.72
C ASP A 171 -10.09 24.43 -6.43
N ILE A 172 -10.89 24.37 -5.37
CA ILE A 172 -10.50 23.69 -4.13
C ILE A 172 -10.33 22.20 -4.35
N ALA A 173 -11.27 21.56 -5.06
CA ALA A 173 -11.19 20.14 -5.36
C ALA A 173 -9.94 19.80 -6.19
N ARG A 174 -9.62 20.63 -7.19
CA ARG A 174 -8.41 20.50 -8.01
C ARG A 174 -7.15 20.67 -7.15
N TYR A 175 -7.10 21.72 -6.34
CA TYR A 175 -5.97 21.99 -5.47
C TYR A 175 -5.66 20.81 -4.53
N ILE A 176 -6.68 20.21 -3.93
CA ILE A 176 -6.51 19.01 -3.07
C ILE A 176 -5.99 17.83 -3.90
N ALA A 177 -6.60 17.57 -5.06
CA ALA A 177 -6.23 16.45 -5.93
C ALA A 177 -4.81 16.58 -6.51
N GLU A 178 -4.31 17.79 -6.73
CA GLU A 178 -2.95 18.06 -7.22
C GLU A 178 -1.90 17.82 -6.14
N ASN A 179 -2.19 18.23 -4.91
CA ASN A 179 -1.21 18.25 -3.84
C ASN A 179 -1.20 16.97 -2.99
N VAL A 180 -2.33 16.24 -2.91
CA VAL A 180 -2.43 14.98 -2.16
C VAL A 180 -2.35 13.79 -3.11
N THR A 181 -1.12 13.37 -3.43
CA THR A 181 -0.86 12.36 -4.48
C THR A 181 -0.52 10.97 -3.96
N SER A 182 -0.26 10.80 -2.67
CA SER A 182 0.36 9.59 -2.11
C SER A 182 -0.57 8.37 -2.11
N ASN A 183 -1.78 8.47 -1.56
CA ASN A 183 -2.77 7.40 -1.57
C ASN A 183 -4.18 7.91 -1.25
N VAL A 184 -5.20 7.06 -1.51
CA VAL A 184 -6.62 7.40 -1.32
C VAL A 184 -6.95 7.65 0.17
N ARG A 185 -6.35 6.89 1.09
CA ARG A 185 -6.58 7.07 2.54
C ARG A 185 -6.15 8.45 3.02
N GLN A 186 -5.05 8.95 2.51
CA GLN A 186 -4.56 10.29 2.86
C GLN A 186 -5.44 11.38 2.23
N LEU A 187 -5.90 11.16 1.01
CA LEU A 187 -6.85 12.05 0.35
C LEU A 187 -8.17 12.14 1.15
N GLU A 188 -8.73 11.02 1.55
CA GLU A 188 -9.91 10.97 2.42
C GLU A 188 -9.66 11.61 3.79
N GLY A 189 -8.49 11.37 4.39
CA GLY A 189 -8.08 11.99 5.66
C GLY A 189 -8.00 13.52 5.56
N THR A 190 -7.49 14.05 4.46
CA THR A 190 -7.46 15.49 4.19
C THR A 190 -8.87 16.06 4.04
N MET A 191 -9.72 15.37 3.26
CA MET A 191 -11.12 15.75 3.12
C MET A 191 -11.89 15.74 4.44
N ASN A 192 -11.71 14.70 5.26
CA ASN A 192 -12.35 14.63 6.58
C ASN A 192 -11.94 15.79 7.48
N LYS A 193 -10.69 16.25 7.44
CA LYS A 193 -10.25 17.42 8.19
C LYS A 193 -10.94 18.70 7.70
N ILE A 194 -10.99 18.92 6.39
CA ILE A 194 -11.63 20.09 5.80
C ILE A 194 -13.11 20.15 6.20
N LEU A 195 -13.79 19.00 6.11
CA LEU A 195 -15.20 18.88 6.48
C LEU A 195 -15.42 19.09 7.98
N ALA A 196 -14.53 18.57 8.84
CA ALA A 196 -14.57 18.80 10.28
C ALA A 196 -14.37 20.30 10.63
N TYR A 197 -13.47 20.99 9.93
CA TYR A 197 -13.31 22.44 10.10
C TYR A 197 -14.59 23.20 9.79
N ARG A 198 -15.28 22.86 8.70
CA ARG A 198 -16.58 23.45 8.36
C ARG A 198 -17.59 23.25 9.48
N ASP A 199 -17.74 22.02 9.97
CA ASP A 199 -18.77 21.68 10.96
C ASP A 199 -18.49 22.28 12.35
N LEU A 200 -17.22 22.39 12.74
CA LEU A 200 -16.81 22.93 14.04
C LEU A 200 -16.76 24.46 14.08
N ILE A 201 -16.43 25.11 12.96
CA ILE A 201 -16.24 26.59 12.93
C ILE A 201 -17.47 27.31 12.34
N GLY A 202 -18.41 26.54 11.73
CA GLY A 202 -19.62 27.07 11.13
C GLY A 202 -19.38 27.99 9.93
N ARG A 203 -18.22 27.84 9.26
CA ARG A 203 -17.87 28.56 8.04
C ARG A 203 -18.03 27.66 6.84
N GLU A 204 -18.44 28.23 5.72
CA GLU A 204 -18.39 27.55 4.43
C GLU A 204 -16.96 27.06 4.14
N MET A 205 -16.83 26.01 3.35
CA MET A 205 -15.56 25.45 2.94
C MET A 205 -14.84 26.48 2.05
N ASP A 206 -13.98 27.29 2.67
CA ASP A 206 -13.21 28.32 1.98
C ASP A 206 -11.84 27.79 1.52
N ALA A 207 -11.22 28.49 0.59
CA ALA A 207 -9.90 28.17 0.07
C ALA A 207 -8.84 28.11 1.18
N ASP A 208 -8.95 28.96 2.20
CA ASP A 208 -8.01 29.03 3.33
C ASP A 208 -8.06 27.78 4.21
N ALA A 209 -9.23 27.19 4.43
CA ALA A 209 -9.38 25.93 5.16
C ALA A 209 -8.76 24.77 4.37
N ALA A 210 -8.98 24.74 3.05
CA ALA A 210 -8.37 23.76 2.18
C ALA A 210 -6.84 23.89 2.14
N HIS A 211 -6.32 25.10 2.02
CA HIS A 211 -4.87 25.36 2.05
C HIS A 211 -4.25 24.91 3.36
N ARG A 212 -4.82 25.26 4.51
CA ARG A 212 -4.31 24.80 5.82
C ARG A 212 -4.32 23.28 5.95
N ALA A 213 -5.39 22.60 5.54
CA ALA A 213 -5.48 21.15 5.63
C ALA A 213 -4.45 20.45 4.73
N VAL A 214 -4.21 20.97 3.52
CA VAL A 214 -3.20 20.47 2.60
C VAL A 214 -1.79 20.77 3.10
N GLU A 215 -1.53 21.97 3.62
CA GLU A 215 -0.24 22.30 4.25
C GLU A 215 0.08 21.39 5.44
N ASP A 216 -0.88 21.14 6.32
CA ASP A 216 -0.71 20.20 7.44
C ASP A 216 -0.39 18.78 6.95
N PHE A 217 -1.03 18.36 5.86
CA PHE A 217 -0.73 17.11 5.21
C PHE A 217 0.70 17.09 4.64
N MET A 218 1.09 18.14 3.91
CA MET A 218 2.43 18.28 3.34
C MET A 218 3.51 18.34 4.42
N LYS A 219 3.26 19.10 5.52
CA LYS A 219 4.19 19.16 6.68
C LYS A 219 4.35 17.79 7.35
N LYS A 220 3.27 17.04 7.52
CA LYS A 220 3.35 15.67 8.08
C LYS A 220 4.07 14.70 7.16
N ASN A 221 3.88 14.80 5.86
CA ASN A 221 4.54 13.95 4.87
C ASN A 221 5.99 14.40 4.58
N ALA A 222 6.28 15.69 4.64
CA ALA A 222 7.65 16.19 4.59
C ALA A 222 8.50 15.65 5.77
N ASN A 223 7.85 15.40 6.92
CA ASN A 223 8.50 14.72 8.04
C ASN A 223 8.63 13.18 7.87
N LEU A 224 7.93 12.59 6.89
CA LEU A 224 7.99 11.16 6.60
C LEU A 224 8.97 10.83 5.44
N ALA A 225 9.18 11.77 4.52
CA ALA A 225 10.22 11.65 3.49
C ALA A 225 11.38 12.59 3.86
N PRO A 226 12.49 12.05 4.38
CA PRO A 226 13.62 12.89 4.74
C PRO A 226 14.15 13.63 3.49
N THR A 227 14.30 14.94 3.61
CA THR A 227 14.93 15.72 2.54
C THR A 227 16.43 15.42 2.49
N ALA A 228 17.07 15.66 1.34
CA ALA A 228 18.53 15.51 1.22
C ALA A 228 19.27 16.32 2.30
N ALA A 229 18.77 17.51 2.64
CA ALA A 229 19.32 18.34 3.70
C ALA A 229 19.23 17.67 5.08
N MET A 230 18.06 17.12 5.44
CA MET A 230 17.88 16.40 6.71
C MET A 230 18.77 15.17 6.80
N ILE A 231 18.93 14.42 5.71
CA ILE A 231 19.82 13.25 5.67
C ILE A 231 21.27 13.66 5.89
N ILE A 232 21.70 14.77 5.29
CA ILE A 232 23.07 15.29 5.48
C ILE A 232 23.28 15.74 6.92
N THR A 233 22.33 16.45 7.52
CA THR A 233 22.37 16.88 8.92
C THR A 233 22.47 15.70 9.88
N GLU A 234 21.65 14.67 9.71
CA GLU A 234 21.72 13.47 10.56
C GLU A 234 23.00 12.66 10.32
N THR A 235 23.50 12.62 9.09
CA THR A 235 24.79 11.98 8.78
C THR A 235 25.94 12.75 9.43
N SER A 236 25.91 14.08 9.40
CA SER A 236 26.86 14.97 10.09
C SER A 236 26.90 14.67 11.59
N ARG A 237 25.72 14.58 12.22
CA ARG A 237 25.60 14.26 13.64
C ARG A 237 26.14 12.86 13.97
N TYR A 238 25.81 11.85 13.17
CA TYR A 238 26.22 10.47 13.40
C TYR A 238 27.75 10.28 13.29
N PHE A 239 28.39 10.90 12.29
CA PHE A 239 29.81 10.80 12.06
C PHE A 239 30.62 11.86 12.84
N GLY A 240 29.96 12.82 13.49
CA GLY A 240 30.64 13.94 14.21
C GLY A 240 31.43 14.87 13.28
N ILE A 241 30.96 15.04 12.02
CA ILE A 241 31.66 15.80 10.98
C ILE A 241 30.73 16.91 10.50
N ASP A 242 31.25 18.14 10.38
CA ASP A 242 30.47 19.27 9.90
C ASP A 242 29.86 19.04 8.53
N GLU A 243 28.62 19.52 8.32
CA GLU A 243 27.90 19.41 7.04
C GLU A 243 28.70 20.00 5.88
N GLU A 244 29.40 21.10 6.12
CA GLU A 244 30.25 21.75 5.11
C GLU A 244 31.40 20.85 4.67
N VAL A 245 31.94 20.04 5.57
CA VAL A 245 32.97 19.05 5.26
C VAL A 245 32.41 17.88 4.47
N ILE A 246 31.20 17.46 4.78
CA ILE A 246 30.48 16.41 4.02
C ILE A 246 30.17 16.91 2.60
N LYS A 247 29.67 18.13 2.46
CA LYS A 247 29.36 18.78 1.18
C LYS A 247 30.62 19.25 0.41
N GLY A 248 31.73 19.40 1.12
CA GLY A 248 32.97 19.99 0.59
C GLY A 248 33.92 19.00 -0.08
N PRO A 249 35.04 19.47 -0.59
CA PRO A 249 36.06 18.67 -1.31
C PRO A 249 36.98 17.83 -0.41
N SER A 250 36.76 17.80 0.89
CA SER A 250 37.61 17.07 1.85
C SER A 250 37.78 15.61 1.44
N ARG A 251 39.04 15.12 1.46
CA ARG A 251 39.40 13.74 1.12
C ARG A 251 39.82 12.92 2.35
N SER A 252 39.60 13.41 3.57
CA SER A 252 39.79 12.60 4.75
C SER A 252 38.94 11.33 4.69
N ARG A 253 39.44 10.23 5.22
CA ARG A 253 38.73 8.93 5.17
C ARG A 253 37.35 9.03 5.82
N GLU A 254 37.24 9.78 6.90
CA GLU A 254 36.00 10.00 7.64
C GLU A 254 35.00 10.82 6.82
N ALA A 255 35.43 11.93 6.19
CA ALA A 255 34.60 12.76 5.33
C ALA A 255 34.09 11.99 4.07
N VAL A 256 34.94 11.13 3.51
CA VAL A 256 34.57 10.30 2.36
C VAL A 256 33.52 9.26 2.76
N ASN A 257 33.69 8.59 3.92
CA ASN A 257 32.72 7.62 4.41
C ASN A 257 31.38 8.28 4.73
N ALA A 258 31.39 9.42 5.44
CA ALA A 258 30.17 10.17 5.74
C ALA A 258 29.45 10.62 4.46
N ARG A 259 30.20 11.13 3.47
CA ARG A 259 29.64 11.53 2.17
C ARG A 259 29.02 10.37 1.41
N GLN A 260 29.68 9.21 1.38
CA GLN A 260 29.15 8.01 0.72
C GLN A 260 27.88 7.52 1.41
N ALA A 261 27.85 7.52 2.75
CA ALA A 261 26.65 7.17 3.52
C ALA A 261 25.49 8.15 3.23
N ALA A 262 25.74 9.45 3.27
CA ALA A 262 24.74 10.47 2.96
C ALA A 262 24.18 10.30 1.54
N MET A 263 25.05 10.14 0.54
CA MET A 263 24.63 9.96 -0.86
C MET A 263 23.82 8.68 -1.06
N TYR A 264 24.21 7.59 -0.42
CA TYR A 264 23.47 6.32 -0.47
C TYR A 264 22.08 6.48 0.15
N LEU A 265 21.98 7.12 1.31
CA LEU A 265 20.70 7.36 1.97
C LEU A 265 19.80 8.32 1.18
N VAL A 266 20.36 9.41 0.64
CA VAL A 266 19.61 10.34 -0.23
C VAL A 266 19.04 9.58 -1.43
N ARG A 267 19.85 8.77 -2.10
CA ARG A 267 19.38 7.98 -3.25
C ARG A 267 18.30 6.98 -2.89
N ARG A 268 18.36 6.40 -1.71
CA ARG A 268 17.40 5.35 -1.28
C ARG A 268 16.13 5.92 -0.66
N MET A 269 16.20 7.07 -0.02
CA MET A 269 15.11 7.66 0.76
C MET A 269 14.45 8.86 0.08
N THR A 270 15.01 9.35 -1.04
CA THR A 270 14.43 10.44 -1.83
C THR A 270 14.29 10.00 -3.29
N ASN A 271 13.35 10.63 -4.01
CA ASN A 271 13.15 10.39 -5.46
C ASN A 271 14.08 11.26 -6.32
N LEU A 272 15.18 11.79 -5.78
CA LEU A 272 16.10 12.66 -6.51
C LEU A 272 16.92 11.87 -7.52
N SER A 273 17.10 12.44 -8.70
CA SER A 273 17.98 11.88 -9.72
C SER A 273 19.47 12.01 -9.33
N THR A 274 20.32 11.16 -9.90
CA THR A 274 21.78 11.21 -9.62
C THR A 274 22.41 12.58 -9.88
N PRO A 275 22.03 13.35 -10.92
CA PRO A 275 22.47 14.73 -11.11
C PRO A 275 22.01 15.69 -9.99
N ASP A 276 20.76 15.56 -9.52
CA ASP A 276 20.22 16.41 -8.44
C ASP A 276 20.88 16.14 -7.10
N ILE A 277 21.24 14.87 -6.84
CA ILE A 277 22.01 14.47 -5.66
C ILE A 277 23.40 15.08 -5.70
N ALA A 278 24.03 15.09 -6.86
CA ALA A 278 25.34 15.75 -7.04
C ALA A 278 25.25 17.27 -6.88
N ALA A 279 24.15 17.90 -7.30
CA ALA A 279 23.90 19.33 -7.13
C ALA A 279 23.62 19.72 -5.67
N SER A 280 22.90 18.87 -4.93
CA SER A 280 22.59 19.07 -3.50
C SER A 280 23.82 18.83 -2.59
N SER A 281 24.81 18.10 -3.06
CA SER A 281 26.11 17.90 -2.41
C SER A 281 27.19 18.82 -3.01
N ALA A 282 26.85 20.05 -3.36
CA ALA A 282 27.60 20.98 -4.19
C ALA A 282 29.09 21.04 -3.87
N SER A 283 29.87 20.36 -4.61
CA SER A 283 31.08 20.80 -5.33
C SER A 283 31.71 19.63 -6.06
N ALA A 284 31.51 19.67 -7.37
CA ALA A 284 32.34 19.16 -8.45
C ALA A 284 33.21 17.91 -8.19
N THR A 285 33.07 17.00 -9.11
CA THR A 285 33.99 15.90 -9.44
C THR A 285 33.76 14.59 -8.69
N ILE A 286 32.61 13.98 -8.90
CA ILE A 286 32.48 12.55 -8.66
C ILE A 286 32.24 11.86 -10.01
N ARG A 287 33.30 11.20 -10.52
CA ARG A 287 33.15 10.19 -11.58
C ARG A 287 32.29 9.04 -11.03
N PRO A 288 31.34 8.50 -11.76
CA PRO A 288 30.55 7.35 -11.32
C PRO A 288 31.50 6.18 -11.07
N CYS A 289 31.45 5.61 -9.87
CA CYS A 289 32.13 4.36 -9.53
C CYS A 289 31.40 3.24 -10.29
N SER A 290 31.98 2.86 -11.44
CA SER A 290 31.55 1.66 -12.16
C SER A 290 31.89 0.46 -11.28
N THR A 291 30.89 -0.32 -10.92
CA THR A 291 31.03 -1.65 -10.30
C THR A 291 31.94 -2.51 -11.16
N ARG A 292 33.17 -2.70 -10.70
CA ARG A 292 34.12 -3.63 -11.27
C ARG A 292 33.64 -5.04 -10.94
N SER A 293 32.96 -5.68 -11.89
CA SER A 293 32.70 -7.12 -11.87
C SER A 293 34.03 -7.86 -11.88
N THR A 294 34.40 -8.43 -10.76
CA THR A 294 35.52 -9.37 -10.67
C THR A 294 35.13 -10.70 -11.32
N ARG A 295 35.46 -10.80 -12.59
CA ARG A 295 35.41 -12.07 -13.33
C ARG A 295 36.62 -12.91 -12.85
N SER A 296 36.39 -13.83 -11.92
CA SER A 296 37.36 -14.86 -11.55
C SER A 296 37.54 -15.81 -12.74
N LYS A 297 38.73 -15.72 -13.34
CA LYS A 297 39.22 -16.79 -14.23
C LYS A 297 39.82 -17.90 -13.37
N ARG A 298 39.21 -19.05 -13.31
CA ARG A 298 39.88 -20.30 -12.92
C ARG A 298 40.67 -20.81 -14.10
N ARG A 299 41.94 -21.08 -13.84
CA ARG A 299 42.71 -22.14 -14.48
C ARG A 299 42.59 -23.40 -13.63
#